data_16f9dd1314fc49870d44cc07537721c3
#
_entry.id   16f9dd1314fc49870d44cc07537721c3
#
_cell.length_a   1.000
_cell.length_b   1.000
_cell.length_c   1.000
_cell.angle_alpha   90.00
_cell.angle_beta   90.00
_cell.angle_gamma   90.00
#
_symmetry.space_group_name_H-M   'P 1'
#
loop_
_entity.id
_entity.type
_entity.pdbx_description
1 polymer ?
#
loop_
_entity_poly.entity_id
_entity_poly.type
_entity_poly.pdbx_seq_one_letter_code
_entity_poly.pdbx_strand_id
1 'polypeptide(L)'
;DITRTFPINGKFSKAQEAVYEIVLEANKECIKTVKKDLTPDETEKKAIEIITQGLVDLSILNGELNELIEKGAYRDFYMHRVGHWMGMDVHDVGSYGLNGKWRKYSPGMITTIEPGIYFKENLKNVPEEYLNIGIRIEDDVLVTEGDPEVLTSSVPKTIIEIEKVMSS
;
A
#
# COMPACT_ATOMS: atom_id res chain seq x y z
N ASP A 1 10.96 9.65 -0.83
CA ASP A 1 10.73 8.38 -0.15
C ASP A 1 10.27 7.31 -1.15
N ILE A 2 10.84 6.12 -1.10
CA ILE A 2 10.52 5.05 -2.03
C ILE A 2 10.85 3.69 -1.44
N THR A 3 9.93 2.74 -1.54
CA THR A 3 10.17 1.35 -1.14
C THR A 3 9.90 0.40 -2.31
N ARG A 4 10.83 -0.54 -2.52
CA ARG A 4 10.65 -1.71 -3.37
C ARG A 4 11.04 -2.95 -2.60
N THR A 5 10.17 -3.95 -2.57
CA THR A 5 10.44 -5.27 -1.99
C THR A 5 10.73 -6.27 -3.10
N PHE A 6 11.78 -7.06 -2.94
CA PHE A 6 12.19 -8.06 -3.95
C PHE A 6 12.83 -9.26 -3.28
N PRO A 7 12.71 -10.46 -3.87
CA PRO A 7 13.35 -11.67 -3.34
C PRO A 7 14.86 -11.64 -3.56
N ILE A 8 15.63 -12.02 -2.53
CA ILE A 8 17.11 -12.00 -2.58
C ILE A 8 17.66 -12.87 -3.73
N ASN A 9 16.99 -13.97 -4.03
CA ASN A 9 17.37 -14.89 -5.12
C ASN A 9 16.92 -14.44 -6.52
N GLY A 10 16.29 -13.26 -6.63
CA GLY A 10 15.81 -12.69 -7.89
C GLY A 10 14.56 -13.33 -8.47
N LYS A 11 13.90 -14.25 -7.74
CA LYS A 11 12.69 -14.94 -8.18
C LYS A 11 11.65 -14.95 -7.07
N PHE A 12 10.44 -14.51 -7.37
CA PHE A 12 9.33 -14.61 -6.45
C PHE A 12 8.85 -16.09 -6.31
N SER A 13 8.60 -16.53 -5.09
CA SER A 13 7.82 -17.75 -4.87
C SER A 13 6.33 -17.47 -5.14
N LYS A 14 5.52 -18.53 -5.31
CA LYS A 14 4.07 -18.36 -5.52
C LYS A 14 3.39 -17.60 -4.37
N ALA A 15 3.79 -17.83 -3.14
CA ALA A 15 3.26 -17.12 -1.99
C ALA A 15 3.69 -15.64 -2.00
N GLN A 16 4.95 -15.36 -2.34
CA GLN A 16 5.43 -13.98 -2.50
C GLN A 16 4.73 -13.25 -3.64
N GLU A 17 4.55 -13.90 -4.80
CA GLU A 17 3.79 -13.34 -5.94
C GLU A 17 2.37 -12.96 -5.51
N ALA A 18 1.65 -13.89 -4.87
CA ALA A 18 0.27 -13.66 -4.45
C ALA A 18 0.13 -12.46 -3.51
N VAL A 19 1.00 -12.33 -2.52
CA VAL A 19 1.00 -11.18 -1.60
C VAL A 19 1.45 -9.91 -2.31
N TYR A 20 2.46 -10.00 -3.18
CA TYR A 20 3.00 -8.86 -3.92
C TYR A 20 1.95 -8.22 -4.83
N GLU A 21 1.18 -9.02 -5.56
CA GLU A 21 0.13 -8.52 -6.46
C GLU A 21 -0.97 -7.77 -5.70
N ILE A 22 -1.34 -8.22 -4.50
CA ILE A 22 -2.31 -7.51 -3.66
C ILE A 22 -1.76 -6.12 -3.26
N VAL A 23 -0.50 -6.05 -2.82
CA VAL A 23 0.13 -4.79 -2.43
C VAL A 23 0.32 -3.87 -3.64
N LEU A 24 0.69 -4.42 -4.80
CA LEU A 24 0.85 -3.67 -6.06
C LEU A 24 -0.50 -3.10 -6.53
N GLU A 25 -1.57 -3.87 -6.44
CA GLU A 25 -2.92 -3.39 -6.77
C GLU A 25 -3.35 -2.28 -5.80
N ALA A 26 -3.14 -2.46 -4.49
CA ALA A 26 -3.42 -1.43 -3.49
C ALA A 26 -2.63 -0.15 -3.78
N ASN A 27 -1.33 -0.24 -4.11
CA ASN A 27 -0.52 0.93 -4.48
C ASN A 27 -1.11 1.64 -5.71
N LYS A 28 -1.40 0.92 -6.80
CA LYS A 28 -1.94 1.50 -8.02
C LYS A 28 -3.30 2.18 -7.82
N GLU A 29 -4.20 1.52 -7.10
CA GLU A 29 -5.56 2.03 -6.89
C GLU A 29 -5.58 3.21 -5.90
N CYS A 30 -4.73 3.17 -4.85
CA CYS A 30 -4.56 4.30 -3.94
C CYS A 30 -3.98 5.53 -4.65
N ILE A 31 -3.00 5.37 -5.54
CA ILE A 31 -2.47 6.49 -6.35
C ILE A 31 -3.59 7.20 -7.10
N LYS A 32 -4.55 6.47 -7.68
CA LYS A 32 -5.68 7.06 -8.41
C LYS A 32 -6.60 7.93 -7.53
N THR A 33 -6.56 7.76 -6.22
CA THR A 33 -7.34 8.58 -5.27
C THR A 33 -6.61 9.84 -4.79
N VAL A 34 -5.33 10.01 -5.14
CA VAL A 34 -4.55 11.22 -4.79
C VAL A 34 -4.92 12.37 -5.73
N LYS A 35 -6.18 12.77 -5.69
CA LYS A 35 -6.75 13.79 -6.59
C LYS A 35 -7.28 14.98 -5.81
N LYS A 36 -7.27 16.14 -6.47
CA LYS A 36 -7.91 17.36 -5.97
C LYS A 36 -9.31 17.05 -5.42
N ASP A 37 -9.64 17.62 -4.30
CA ASP A 37 -10.90 17.50 -3.56
C ASP A 37 -11.19 16.16 -2.88
N LEU A 38 -10.44 15.08 -3.13
CA LEU A 38 -10.43 13.87 -2.32
C LEU A 38 -9.58 14.07 -1.05
N THR A 39 -9.58 13.09 -0.18
CA THR A 39 -8.92 13.18 1.14
C THR A 39 -7.99 12.00 1.40
N PRO A 40 -6.97 12.14 2.27
CA PRO A 40 -6.14 11.02 2.70
C PRO A 40 -6.93 9.86 3.34
N ASP A 41 -8.08 10.14 3.93
CA ASP A 41 -8.96 9.11 4.50
C ASP A 41 -9.60 8.22 3.42
N GLU A 42 -9.96 8.81 2.28
CA GLU A 42 -10.49 8.05 1.13
C GLU A 42 -9.42 7.12 0.54
N THR A 43 -8.17 7.60 0.47
CA THR A 43 -7.02 6.81 0.06
C THR A 43 -6.75 5.65 1.04
N GLU A 44 -6.79 5.91 2.35
CA GLU A 44 -6.64 4.89 3.39
C GLU A 44 -7.73 3.82 3.30
N LYS A 45 -9.00 4.22 3.13
CA LYS A 45 -10.12 3.30 2.96
C LYS A 45 -9.94 2.41 1.74
N LYS A 46 -9.42 2.95 0.64
CA LYS A 46 -9.14 2.16 -0.57
C LYS A 46 -8.05 1.12 -0.33
N ALA A 47 -6.99 1.44 0.39
CA ALA A 47 -5.95 0.49 0.77
C ALA A 47 -6.52 -0.64 1.64
N ILE A 48 -7.30 -0.28 2.68
CA ILE A 48 -7.92 -1.24 3.59
C ILE A 48 -8.86 -2.18 2.83
N GLU A 49 -9.69 -1.67 1.92
CA GLU A 49 -10.61 -2.46 1.10
C GLU A 49 -9.85 -3.52 0.29
N ILE A 50 -8.84 -3.11 -0.48
CA ILE A 50 -8.09 -4.01 -1.37
C ILE A 50 -7.29 -5.03 -0.57
N ILE A 51 -6.60 -4.59 0.47
CA ILE A 51 -5.81 -5.50 1.33
C ILE A 51 -6.72 -6.52 2.01
N THR A 52 -7.86 -6.08 2.57
CA THR A 52 -8.78 -7.00 3.25
C THR A 52 -9.36 -8.00 2.27
N GLN A 53 -9.77 -7.56 1.07
CA GLN A 53 -10.27 -8.46 0.03
C GLN A 53 -9.18 -9.46 -0.40
N GLY A 54 -7.97 -9.01 -0.64
CA GLY A 54 -6.85 -9.89 -0.98
C GLY A 54 -6.55 -10.95 0.08
N LEU A 55 -6.64 -10.58 1.37
CA LEU A 55 -6.49 -11.54 2.48
C LEU A 55 -7.65 -12.55 2.53
N VAL A 56 -8.85 -12.18 2.12
CA VAL A 56 -9.99 -13.10 1.95
C VAL A 56 -9.73 -14.05 0.76
N ASP A 57 -9.29 -13.52 -0.37
CA ASP A 57 -9.00 -14.32 -1.59
C ASP A 57 -7.90 -15.36 -1.34
N LEU A 58 -6.92 -15.03 -0.49
CA LEU A 58 -5.88 -15.96 -0.01
C LEU A 58 -6.38 -16.93 1.09
N SER A 59 -7.67 -16.86 1.47
CA SER A 59 -8.25 -17.66 2.56
C SER A 59 -7.58 -17.45 3.92
N ILE A 60 -6.92 -16.32 4.13
CA ILE A 60 -6.30 -15.92 5.40
C ILE A 60 -7.34 -15.29 6.32
N LEU A 61 -8.24 -14.47 5.77
CA LEU A 61 -9.43 -13.98 6.45
C LEU A 61 -10.67 -14.67 5.91
N ASN A 62 -11.65 -14.90 6.77
CA ASN A 62 -12.92 -15.54 6.41
C ASN A 62 -14.10 -14.69 6.94
N GLY A 63 -15.01 -14.31 6.05
CA GLY A 63 -16.21 -13.51 6.37
C GLY A 63 -16.55 -12.49 5.31
N GLU A 64 -17.59 -11.74 5.55
CA GLU A 64 -18.02 -10.64 4.69
C GLU A 64 -17.04 -9.46 4.80
N LEU A 65 -16.66 -8.89 3.65
CA LEU A 65 -15.64 -7.83 3.55
C LEU A 65 -15.92 -6.65 4.50
N ASN A 66 -17.13 -6.12 4.47
CA ASN A 66 -17.47 -4.96 5.30
C ASN A 66 -17.38 -5.27 6.81
N GLU A 67 -17.80 -6.47 7.24
CA GLU A 67 -17.68 -6.89 8.64
C GLU A 67 -16.23 -7.03 9.07
N LEU A 68 -15.36 -7.58 8.19
CA LEU A 68 -13.94 -7.73 8.47
C LEU A 68 -13.26 -6.36 8.59
N ILE A 69 -13.62 -5.40 7.73
CA ILE A 69 -13.12 -4.03 7.79
C ILE A 69 -13.57 -3.35 9.08
N GLU A 70 -14.85 -3.40 9.43
CA GLU A 70 -15.40 -2.80 10.66
C GLU A 70 -14.76 -3.37 11.93
N LYS A 71 -14.51 -4.69 11.95
CA LYS A 71 -13.80 -5.37 13.06
C LYS A 71 -12.31 -5.09 13.08
N GLY A 72 -11.76 -4.48 12.01
CA GLY A 72 -10.32 -4.22 11.86
C GLY A 72 -9.48 -5.50 11.72
N ALA A 73 -10.03 -6.57 11.14
CA ALA A 73 -9.35 -7.87 11.01
C ALA A 73 -8.05 -7.80 10.18
N TYR A 74 -7.94 -6.82 9.29
CA TYR A 74 -6.73 -6.56 8.49
C TYR A 74 -5.54 -6.07 9.32
N ARG A 75 -5.75 -5.54 10.53
CA ARG A 75 -4.72 -4.84 11.33
C ARG A 75 -3.57 -5.72 11.78
N ASP A 76 -3.76 -7.02 11.86
CA ASP A 76 -2.68 -7.97 12.16
C ASP A 76 -1.67 -8.08 11.00
N PHE A 77 -2.09 -7.71 9.79
CA PHE A 77 -1.33 -7.79 8.55
C PHE A 77 -0.95 -6.44 7.96
N TYR A 78 -1.75 -5.41 8.21
CA TYR A 78 -1.54 -4.04 7.76
C TYR A 78 -1.82 -3.07 8.91
N MET A 79 -0.75 -2.57 9.55
CA MET A 79 -0.82 -1.87 10.84
C MET A 79 -0.40 -0.40 10.77
N HIS A 80 -0.11 0.13 9.61
CA HIS A 80 0.29 1.54 9.41
C HIS A 80 -0.64 2.24 8.42
N ARG A 81 -0.49 3.54 8.26
CA ARG A 81 -1.23 4.31 7.26
C ARG A 81 -0.69 4.09 5.86
N VAL A 82 -1.54 4.37 4.87
CA VAL A 82 -1.19 4.22 3.45
C VAL A 82 -0.19 5.25 2.96
N GLY A 83 0.05 6.33 3.73
CA GLY A 83 0.99 7.37 3.33
C GLY A 83 1.04 8.55 4.30
N HIS A 84 1.96 9.45 4.03
CA HIS A 84 2.20 10.67 4.80
C HIS A 84 2.59 11.84 3.88
N TRP A 85 2.47 13.08 4.41
CA TRP A 85 3.00 14.24 3.71
C TRP A 85 4.53 14.14 3.60
N MET A 86 5.03 14.55 2.46
CA MET A 86 6.46 14.69 2.20
C MET A 86 6.78 16.14 1.82
N GLY A 87 7.87 16.67 2.37
CA GLY A 87 8.32 18.03 2.14
C GLY A 87 9.80 18.18 2.47
N MET A 88 10.16 19.14 3.35
CA MET A 88 11.54 19.28 3.81
C MET A 88 12.00 18.09 4.66
N ASP A 89 11.09 17.51 5.41
CA ASP A 89 11.31 16.27 6.15
C ASP A 89 10.59 15.11 5.47
N VAL A 90 11.14 13.89 5.57
CA VAL A 90 10.53 12.69 4.99
C VAL A 90 9.13 12.44 5.57
N HIS A 91 8.97 12.50 6.88
CA HIS A 91 7.69 12.59 7.58
C HIS A 91 7.42 14.07 7.89
N ASP A 92 6.96 14.80 6.89
CA ASP A 92 6.83 16.24 7.03
C ASP A 92 5.67 16.63 7.94
N VAL A 93 5.84 17.75 8.63
CA VAL A 93 4.80 18.33 9.46
C VAL A 93 3.69 18.89 8.57
N GLY A 94 2.46 18.51 8.85
CA GLY A 94 1.32 18.97 8.08
C GLY A 94 0.01 18.53 8.73
N SER A 95 -1.00 19.38 8.60
CA SER A 95 -2.33 19.02 9.10
C SER A 95 -3.00 18.07 8.14
N TYR A 96 -3.44 16.91 8.64
CA TYR A 96 -4.31 15.99 7.91
C TYR A 96 -5.79 16.38 8.00
N GLY A 97 -6.12 17.29 8.90
CA GLY A 97 -7.48 17.74 9.10
C GLY A 97 -7.59 18.85 10.15
N LEU A 98 -8.76 19.48 10.20
CA LEU A 98 -9.09 20.50 11.17
C LEU A 98 -10.54 20.32 11.64
N ASN A 99 -10.79 20.44 12.94
CA ASN A 99 -12.14 20.33 13.55
C ASN A 99 -12.87 19.02 13.15
N GLY A 100 -12.17 17.89 13.15
CA GLY A 100 -12.75 16.59 12.82
C GLY A 100 -13.03 16.34 11.34
N LYS A 101 -12.61 17.25 10.46
CA LYS A 101 -12.74 17.10 9.00
C LYS A 101 -11.37 16.85 8.38
N TRP A 102 -11.27 15.89 7.48
CA TRP A 102 -10.06 15.65 6.72
C TRP A 102 -9.76 16.80 5.77
N ARG A 103 -8.46 17.13 5.66
CA ARG A 103 -7.97 18.08 4.67
C ARG A 103 -8.06 17.45 3.29
N LYS A 104 -8.64 18.19 2.34
CA LYS A 104 -8.66 17.76 0.95
C LYS A 104 -7.29 17.92 0.31
N TYR A 105 -6.99 17.03 -0.62
CA TYR A 105 -5.85 17.19 -1.50
C TYR A 105 -5.99 18.46 -2.34
N SER A 106 -4.91 19.17 -2.53
CA SER A 106 -4.81 20.36 -3.38
C SER A 106 -3.58 20.26 -4.27
N PRO A 107 -3.62 20.77 -5.49
CA PRO A 107 -2.47 20.76 -6.40
C PRO A 107 -1.22 21.34 -5.75
N GLY A 108 -0.08 20.69 -5.99
CA GLY A 108 1.21 21.00 -5.37
C GLY A 108 1.49 20.27 -4.06
N MET A 109 0.53 19.53 -3.48
CA MET A 109 0.81 18.65 -2.34
C MET A 109 1.53 17.38 -2.82
N ILE A 110 2.45 16.89 -2.01
CA ILE A 110 3.14 15.60 -2.22
C ILE A 110 2.85 14.70 -1.03
N THR A 111 2.48 13.46 -1.32
CA THR A 111 2.25 12.40 -0.32
C THR A 111 2.88 11.10 -0.78
N THR A 112 3.33 10.27 0.16
CA THR A 112 3.69 8.89 -0.14
C THR A 112 2.43 8.04 -0.29
N ILE A 113 2.53 6.95 -1.05
CA ILE A 113 1.54 5.87 -1.14
C ILE A 113 2.29 4.56 -0.96
N GLU A 114 2.17 3.98 0.23
CA GLU A 114 3.01 2.89 0.74
C GLU A 114 2.23 1.74 1.38
N PRO A 115 1.21 1.18 0.73
CA PRO A 115 0.53 0.02 1.27
C PRO A 115 1.49 -1.15 1.46
N GLY A 116 1.21 -2.01 2.45
CA GLY A 116 2.02 -3.18 2.72
C GLY A 116 1.23 -4.29 3.42
N ILE A 117 1.72 -5.53 3.29
CA ILE A 117 1.20 -6.71 4.01
C ILE A 117 2.37 -7.40 4.68
N TYR A 118 2.20 -7.75 5.97
CA TYR A 118 3.26 -8.30 6.80
C TYR A 118 2.77 -9.54 7.57
N PHE A 119 3.35 -10.70 7.27
CA PHE A 119 3.08 -11.96 7.95
C PHE A 119 4.19 -12.24 8.96
N LYS A 120 3.92 -11.95 10.23
CA LYS A 120 4.86 -12.24 11.32
C LYS A 120 4.98 -13.75 11.55
N GLU A 121 6.13 -14.17 12.04
CA GLU A 121 6.46 -15.59 12.31
C GLU A 121 5.45 -16.30 13.24
N ASN A 122 4.85 -15.56 14.17
CA ASN A 122 4.00 -16.12 15.22
C ASN A 122 2.49 -15.99 14.95
N LEU A 123 2.09 -15.60 13.73
CA LEU A 123 0.68 -15.53 13.37
C LEU A 123 0.06 -16.92 13.36
N LYS A 124 -1.07 -17.03 14.06
CA LYS A 124 -1.86 -18.27 14.10
C LYS A 124 -2.85 -18.30 12.93
N ASN A 125 -3.15 -19.49 12.44
CA ASN A 125 -4.13 -19.71 11.35
C ASN A 125 -3.72 -19.08 10.01
N VAL A 126 -2.43 -18.84 9.80
CA VAL A 126 -1.85 -18.45 8.53
C VAL A 126 -1.05 -19.63 7.97
N PRO A 127 -1.21 -20.01 6.69
CA PRO A 127 -0.38 -21.06 6.08
C PRO A 127 1.11 -20.75 6.19
N GLU A 128 1.93 -21.76 6.48
CA GLU A 128 3.37 -21.61 6.74
C GLU A 128 4.10 -20.88 5.59
N GLU A 129 3.65 -21.09 4.36
CA GLU A 129 4.24 -20.51 3.15
C GLU A 129 4.16 -18.97 3.10
N TYR A 130 3.25 -18.34 3.86
CA TYR A 130 3.15 -16.88 3.97
C TYR A 130 3.93 -16.30 5.14
N LEU A 131 4.27 -17.10 6.16
CA LEU A 131 4.97 -16.60 7.34
C LEU A 131 6.32 -15.98 6.97
N ASN A 132 6.68 -14.90 7.65
CA ASN A 132 7.88 -14.10 7.41
C ASN A 132 7.92 -13.36 6.05
N ILE A 133 6.81 -13.31 5.31
CA ILE A 133 6.69 -12.43 4.15
C ILE A 133 6.27 -11.02 4.65
N GLY A 134 7.07 -10.01 4.30
CA GLY A 134 6.74 -8.60 4.47
C GLY A 134 6.95 -7.88 3.15
N ILE A 135 5.90 -7.27 2.61
CA ILE A 135 5.95 -6.56 1.32
C ILE A 135 5.38 -5.17 1.50
N ARG A 136 6.13 -4.15 1.06
CA ARG A 136 5.68 -2.78 0.88
C ARG A 136 6.11 -2.29 -0.50
N ILE A 137 5.22 -1.54 -1.15
CA ILE A 137 5.51 -0.83 -2.39
C ILE A 137 5.12 0.63 -2.16
N GLU A 138 6.08 1.53 -2.32
CA GLU A 138 5.92 2.93 -2.01
C GLU A 138 6.34 3.82 -3.17
N ASP A 139 5.51 4.78 -3.47
CA ASP A 139 5.75 5.83 -4.45
C ASP A 139 5.44 7.21 -3.86
N ASP A 140 6.16 8.22 -4.35
CA ASP A 140 5.85 9.63 -4.11
C ASP A 140 4.89 10.14 -5.17
N VAL A 141 3.82 10.77 -4.73
CA VAL A 141 2.73 11.20 -5.60
C VAL A 141 2.45 12.68 -5.44
N LEU A 142 2.55 13.42 -6.54
CA LEU A 142 2.19 14.83 -6.64
C LEU A 142 0.72 14.97 -7.03
N VAL A 143 -0.03 15.72 -6.23
CA VAL A 143 -1.39 16.14 -6.57
C VAL A 143 -1.33 17.21 -7.66
N THR A 144 -2.04 17.00 -8.77
CA THR A 144 -2.16 17.93 -9.88
C THR A 144 -3.60 18.48 -10.02
N GLU A 145 -3.86 19.32 -11.00
CA GLU A 145 -5.24 19.71 -11.36
C GLU A 145 -6.01 18.58 -12.05
N GLY A 146 -5.32 17.59 -12.58
CA GLY A 146 -5.89 16.41 -13.27
C GLY A 146 -5.55 15.10 -12.55
N ASP A 147 -5.01 14.15 -13.30
CA ASP A 147 -4.54 12.89 -12.74
C ASP A 147 -3.26 13.09 -11.92
N PRO A 148 -3.05 12.32 -10.84
CA PRO A 148 -1.85 12.43 -10.02
C PRO A 148 -0.59 12.07 -10.81
N GLU A 149 0.51 12.73 -10.49
CA GLU A 149 1.83 12.44 -11.06
C GLU A 149 2.64 11.59 -10.08
N VAL A 150 3.10 10.42 -10.54
CA VAL A 150 3.98 9.54 -9.75
C VAL A 150 5.42 9.95 -10.00
N LEU A 151 6.04 10.63 -9.04
CA LEU A 151 7.40 11.16 -9.16
C LEU A 151 8.46 10.05 -9.25
N THR A 152 8.17 8.88 -8.71
CA THR A 152 9.03 7.69 -8.67
C THR A 152 8.73 6.68 -9.79
N SER A 153 7.97 7.08 -10.81
CA SER A 153 7.47 6.20 -11.88
C SER A 153 8.57 5.47 -12.69
N SER A 154 9.80 6.00 -12.70
CA SER A 154 10.94 5.39 -13.40
C SER A 154 11.50 4.14 -12.71
N VAL A 155 11.12 3.88 -11.44
CA VAL A 155 11.63 2.75 -10.67
C VAL A 155 10.70 1.54 -10.83
N PRO A 156 11.21 0.41 -11.35
CA PRO A 156 10.42 -0.80 -11.57
C PRO A 156 9.64 -1.25 -10.33
N LYS A 157 8.39 -1.68 -10.53
CA LYS A 157 7.55 -2.19 -9.44
C LYS A 157 6.66 -3.38 -9.82
N THR A 158 6.63 -3.80 -11.08
CA THR A 158 5.95 -5.06 -11.41
C THR A 158 6.89 -6.25 -11.19
N ILE A 159 6.33 -7.43 -10.90
CA ILE A 159 7.10 -8.67 -10.71
C ILE A 159 8.03 -8.91 -11.90
N ILE A 160 7.52 -8.78 -13.13
CA ILE A 160 8.29 -9.00 -14.35
C ILE A 160 9.49 -8.03 -14.45
N GLU A 161 9.27 -6.76 -14.16
CA GLU A 161 10.34 -5.75 -14.20
C GLU A 161 11.40 -6.00 -13.13
N ILE A 162 10.97 -6.34 -11.90
CA ILE A 162 11.89 -6.64 -10.79
C ILE A 162 12.73 -7.88 -11.11
N GLU A 163 12.12 -8.99 -11.52
CA GLU A 163 12.83 -10.19 -11.88
C GLU A 163 13.82 -9.96 -13.04
N LYS A 164 13.44 -9.11 -14.01
CA LYS A 164 14.34 -8.72 -15.10
C LYS A 164 15.57 -7.96 -14.59
N VAL A 165 15.38 -7.00 -13.68
CA VAL A 165 16.51 -6.26 -13.07
C VAL A 165 17.39 -7.18 -12.25
N MET A 166 16.81 -8.11 -11.51
CA MET A 166 17.55 -9.05 -10.65
C MET A 166 18.31 -10.14 -11.43
N SER A 167 17.97 -10.34 -12.71
CA SER A 167 18.61 -11.34 -13.59
C SER A 167 19.74 -10.77 -14.47
N SER A 168 20.00 -9.45 -14.36
CA SER A 168 21.01 -8.73 -15.17
C SER A 168 22.39 -8.73 -14.54
#